data_d265205a011d751c67e41129b8833efe
#
_entry.id   d265205a011d751c67e41129b8833efe
#
_cell.length_a   1.000
_cell.length_b   1.000
_cell.length_c   1.000
_cell.angle_alpha   90.00
_cell.angle_beta   90.00
_cell.angle_gamma   90.00
#
_symmetry.space_group_name_H-M   'P 1'
#
loop_
_entity.id
_entity.type
_entity.pdbx_description
1 polymer ?
#
loop_
_entity_poly.entity_id
_entity_poly.type
_entity_poly.pdbx_seq_one_letter_code
_entity_poly.pdbx_strand_id
1 'polypeptide(L)'
;MPSPLPLDLSALIAARQRINDAIIRTVQWHNDPLSEAVGAPLQLKLENLQRTGSFKLRGATHKIDRLLAGGDRPAGVIAASAGNHAQGVARAASLAGLRAVVVMPGTAPLTKIQACRALGAEVVLEGDTLEQAADEARRRATAEHLAFLHPYDDWDVIAGQASCGLEMLEDAPDMTVAVVPLGGGGLIAGIAMALKLQRPDIRVIGVQTETVAPYRNFLIDGTLETVPAGAHTIADGIKVKRPGERNRQVIAALVDEIVTVDDNAIAEAIVTLVERTRTMGEGAGVVGLAALMQGKIRLAPTDRAVCVISGGNVDMTLVGRSIDYGLASSGRLMSVAVTTSDAPGQLLTMIQRVAALGINIRHVEHRRGELHVPVGMTEVILQMETRDFDHQRELLADFTSQGLIARNLLQL
;
A
#
# COMPACT_ATOMS: atom_id res chain seq x y z
N MET A 1 6.28 -7.68 -34.38
CA MET A 1 5.71 -6.49 -33.70
C MET A 1 4.68 -6.99 -32.71
N PRO A 2 4.62 -6.50 -31.47
CA PRO A 2 3.54 -6.86 -30.57
C PRO A 2 2.20 -6.48 -31.22
N SER A 3 1.18 -7.31 -31.00
CA SER A 3 -0.18 -7.05 -31.50
C SER A 3 -0.66 -5.69 -30.97
N PRO A 4 -1.35 -4.85 -31.76
CA PRO A 4 -1.82 -3.56 -31.29
C PRO A 4 -2.73 -3.75 -30.08
N LEU A 5 -2.55 -2.92 -29.04
CA LEU A 5 -3.40 -2.95 -27.85
C LEU A 5 -4.86 -2.60 -28.26
N PRO A 6 -5.86 -3.28 -27.69
CA PRO A 6 -7.25 -3.16 -28.14
C PRO A 6 -7.97 -1.85 -27.73
N LEU A 7 -7.33 -1.03 -26.88
CA LEU A 7 -7.87 0.24 -26.40
C LEU A 7 -7.03 1.39 -26.95
N ASP A 8 -7.66 2.34 -27.63
CA ASP A 8 -7.08 3.59 -28.06
C ASP A 8 -7.40 4.73 -27.08
N LEU A 9 -6.83 5.91 -27.31
CA LEU A 9 -7.05 7.08 -26.47
C LEU A 9 -8.53 7.49 -26.40
N SER A 10 -9.26 7.35 -27.53
CA SER A 10 -10.68 7.73 -27.58
C SER A 10 -11.53 6.83 -26.69
N ALA A 11 -11.24 5.52 -26.64
CA ALA A 11 -11.88 4.57 -25.75
C ALA A 11 -11.61 4.88 -24.27
N LEU A 12 -10.37 5.30 -23.92
CA LEU A 12 -10.02 5.68 -22.55
C LEU A 12 -10.72 6.98 -22.11
N ILE A 13 -10.80 7.97 -22.99
CA ILE A 13 -11.54 9.22 -22.73
C ILE A 13 -13.04 8.93 -22.55
N ALA A 14 -13.63 8.10 -23.40
CA ALA A 14 -15.02 7.69 -23.26
C ALA A 14 -15.28 6.92 -21.96
N ALA A 15 -14.36 6.03 -21.55
CA ALA A 15 -14.45 5.32 -20.27
C ALA A 15 -14.48 6.30 -19.09
N ARG A 16 -13.60 7.31 -19.08
CA ARG A 16 -13.59 8.35 -18.05
C ARG A 16 -14.90 9.13 -18.00
N GLN A 17 -15.43 9.56 -19.14
CA GLN A 17 -16.68 10.31 -19.20
C GLN A 17 -17.85 9.53 -18.58
N ARG A 18 -17.92 8.21 -18.81
CA ARG A 18 -18.97 7.34 -18.27
C ARG A 18 -18.96 7.22 -16.73
N ILE A 19 -17.80 7.35 -16.11
CA ILE A 19 -17.66 7.16 -14.65
C ILE A 19 -17.58 8.48 -13.88
N ASN A 20 -17.54 9.62 -14.55
CA ASN A 20 -17.21 10.92 -13.97
C ASN A 20 -18.08 11.29 -12.76
N ASP A 21 -19.39 11.02 -12.82
CA ASP A 21 -20.33 11.34 -11.73
C ASP A 21 -20.23 10.36 -10.54
N ALA A 22 -19.73 9.17 -10.76
CA ALA A 22 -19.63 8.12 -9.77
C ALA A 22 -18.34 8.15 -8.95
N ILE A 23 -17.30 8.79 -9.47
CA ILE A 23 -15.98 8.90 -8.84
C ILE A 23 -15.70 10.32 -8.35
N ILE A 24 -14.62 10.48 -7.58
CA ILE A 24 -14.02 11.78 -7.29
C ILE A 24 -12.80 11.95 -8.22
N ARG A 25 -12.65 13.10 -8.88
CA ARG A 25 -11.34 13.52 -9.39
C ARG A 25 -10.45 13.79 -8.19
N THR A 26 -9.60 12.85 -7.84
CA THR A 26 -8.78 12.93 -6.65
C THR A 26 -7.71 14.00 -6.78
N VAL A 27 -7.31 14.57 -5.65
CA VAL A 27 -6.28 15.61 -5.60
C VAL A 27 -4.95 15.03 -6.10
N GLN A 28 -4.27 15.81 -6.93
CA GLN A 28 -2.85 15.66 -7.23
C GLN A 28 -2.10 16.82 -6.56
N TRP A 29 -1.28 16.49 -5.58
CA TRP A 29 -0.73 17.47 -4.66
C TRP A 29 0.79 17.51 -4.72
N HIS A 30 1.36 18.69 -5.02
CA HIS A 30 2.79 18.93 -4.90
C HIS A 30 3.17 18.97 -3.41
N ASN A 31 4.30 18.34 -3.06
CA ASN A 31 4.76 18.26 -1.67
C ASN A 31 6.26 18.63 -1.60
N ASP A 32 6.55 19.84 -1.14
CA ASP A 32 7.91 20.36 -1.06
C ASP A 32 8.84 19.48 -0.19
N PRO A 33 8.45 19.09 1.06
CA PRO A 33 9.31 18.25 1.89
C PRO A 33 9.65 16.89 1.28
N LEU A 34 8.71 16.29 0.54
CA LEU A 34 8.98 15.02 -0.16
C LEU A 34 9.83 15.27 -1.41
N SER A 35 9.61 16.38 -2.12
CA SER A 35 10.43 16.76 -3.27
C SER A 35 11.90 16.97 -2.88
N GLU A 36 12.16 17.63 -1.77
CA GLU A 36 13.50 17.77 -1.20
C GLU A 36 14.12 16.42 -0.82
N ALA A 37 13.34 15.55 -0.17
CA ALA A 37 13.82 14.23 0.25
C ALA A 37 14.21 13.32 -0.93
N VAL A 38 13.51 13.40 -2.07
CA VAL A 38 13.78 12.58 -3.26
C VAL A 38 14.67 13.29 -4.30
N GLY A 39 14.98 14.56 -4.10
CA GLY A 39 15.88 15.36 -4.96
C GLY A 39 15.27 15.82 -6.29
N ALA A 40 13.95 15.77 -6.45
CA ALA A 40 13.23 16.23 -7.65
C ALA A 40 11.78 16.64 -7.30
N PRO A 41 11.14 17.52 -8.09
CA PRO A 41 9.73 17.86 -7.94
C PRO A 41 8.84 16.61 -7.91
N LEU A 42 8.10 16.43 -6.80
CA LEU A 42 7.22 15.29 -6.57
C LEU A 42 5.79 15.73 -6.29
N GLN A 43 4.86 15.18 -7.04
CA GLN A 43 3.42 15.28 -6.77
C GLN A 43 2.87 13.89 -6.37
N LEU A 44 1.86 13.89 -5.52
CA LEU A 44 1.15 12.69 -5.10
C LEU A 44 -0.27 12.69 -5.68
N LYS A 45 -0.62 11.66 -6.46
CA LYS A 45 -2.00 11.40 -6.89
C LYS A 45 -2.70 10.58 -5.82
N LEU A 46 -3.64 11.20 -5.09
CA LEU A 46 -4.19 10.68 -3.83
C LEU A 46 -5.46 9.83 -4.06
N GLU A 47 -5.33 8.64 -4.64
CA GLU A 47 -6.43 7.69 -4.81
C GLU A 47 -6.93 7.08 -3.48
N ASN A 48 -6.18 7.22 -2.40
CA ASN A 48 -6.64 6.93 -1.04
C ASN A 48 -7.80 7.85 -0.59
N LEU A 49 -8.03 8.97 -1.26
CA LEU A 49 -9.14 9.89 -1.03
C LEU A 49 -10.35 9.62 -1.94
N GLN A 50 -10.33 8.57 -2.73
CA GLN A 50 -11.48 8.16 -3.54
C GLN A 50 -12.65 7.71 -2.62
N ARG A 51 -13.91 7.77 -3.09
CA ARG A 51 -15.12 7.45 -2.31
C ARG A 51 -15.08 6.14 -1.53
N THR A 52 -14.35 5.13 -2.04
CA THR A 52 -14.16 3.84 -1.37
C THR A 52 -12.76 3.67 -0.78
N GLY A 53 -12.01 4.76 -0.63
CA GLY A 53 -10.65 4.73 -0.11
C GLY A 53 -9.60 4.13 -1.04
N SER A 54 -9.92 3.91 -2.34
CA SER A 54 -8.95 3.40 -3.33
C SER A 54 -9.41 3.58 -4.77
N PHE A 55 -8.46 3.51 -5.70
CA PHE A 55 -8.69 3.59 -7.15
C PHE A 55 -9.66 2.52 -7.71
N LYS A 56 -9.91 1.44 -6.98
CA LYS A 56 -10.68 0.28 -7.45
C LYS A 56 -12.09 0.63 -7.93
N LEU A 57 -12.67 1.67 -7.38
CA LEU A 57 -13.99 2.16 -7.78
C LEU A 57 -14.04 2.55 -9.27
N ARG A 58 -12.96 3.12 -9.83
CA ARG A 58 -12.88 3.57 -11.22
C ARG A 58 -13.17 2.43 -12.20
N GLY A 59 -12.39 1.35 -12.12
CA GLY A 59 -12.55 0.19 -12.98
C GLY A 59 -13.83 -0.59 -12.72
N ALA A 60 -14.27 -0.73 -11.47
CA ALA A 60 -15.53 -1.41 -11.13
C ALA A 60 -16.74 -0.66 -11.70
N THR A 61 -16.76 0.67 -11.61
CA THR A 61 -17.82 1.51 -12.14
C THR A 61 -17.88 1.41 -13.66
N HIS A 62 -16.74 1.52 -14.35
CA HIS A 62 -16.73 1.42 -15.81
C HIS A 62 -17.17 0.04 -16.28
N LYS A 63 -16.72 -1.04 -15.64
CA LYS A 63 -17.15 -2.39 -15.99
C LYS A 63 -18.66 -2.58 -15.86
N ILE A 64 -19.24 -2.09 -14.76
CA ILE A 64 -20.70 -2.19 -14.53
C ILE A 64 -21.46 -1.35 -15.55
N ASP A 65 -21.01 -0.14 -15.88
CA ASP A 65 -21.63 0.70 -16.94
C ASP A 65 -21.62 -0.04 -18.30
N ARG A 66 -20.50 -0.67 -18.66
CA ARG A 66 -20.39 -1.45 -19.89
C ARG A 66 -21.32 -2.66 -19.92
N LEU A 67 -21.48 -3.36 -18.79
CA LEU A 67 -22.43 -4.47 -18.68
C LEU A 67 -23.87 -4.01 -18.86
N LEU A 68 -24.25 -2.86 -18.31
CA LEU A 68 -25.59 -2.30 -18.44
C LEU A 68 -25.88 -1.74 -19.85
N ALA A 69 -24.86 -1.27 -20.55
CA ALA A 69 -24.97 -0.83 -21.94
C ALA A 69 -25.02 -2.00 -22.94
N GLY A 70 -24.69 -3.21 -22.52
CA GLY A 70 -24.80 -4.43 -23.32
C GLY A 70 -26.24 -4.94 -23.40
N GLY A 71 -26.53 -5.79 -24.40
CA GLY A 71 -27.90 -6.33 -24.63
C GLY A 71 -28.33 -7.40 -23.59
N ASP A 72 -27.42 -8.07 -22.94
CA ASP A 72 -27.70 -9.12 -21.94
C ASP A 72 -27.40 -8.58 -20.54
N ARG A 73 -28.46 -8.09 -19.88
CA ARG A 73 -28.34 -7.50 -18.53
C ARG A 73 -28.25 -8.61 -17.49
N PRO A 74 -27.12 -8.73 -16.72
CA PRO A 74 -27.00 -9.74 -15.70
C PRO A 74 -27.97 -9.47 -14.53
N ALA A 75 -28.32 -10.52 -13.77
CA ALA A 75 -29.14 -10.42 -12.56
C ALA A 75 -28.43 -9.65 -11.44
N GLY A 76 -27.14 -9.44 -11.55
CA GLY A 76 -26.29 -8.70 -10.62
C GLY A 76 -24.81 -8.90 -10.95
N VAL A 77 -23.98 -8.52 -10.03
CA VAL A 77 -22.52 -8.68 -10.15
C VAL A 77 -21.95 -9.47 -8.98
N ILE A 78 -20.86 -10.18 -9.21
CA ILE A 78 -20.17 -10.94 -8.19
C ILE A 78 -18.66 -10.74 -8.27
N ALA A 79 -18.00 -10.67 -7.11
CA ALA A 79 -16.55 -10.58 -7.04
C ALA A 79 -16.01 -11.42 -5.89
N ALA A 80 -14.77 -11.92 -6.03
CA ALA A 80 -14.01 -12.54 -4.96
C ALA A 80 -12.94 -11.57 -4.47
N SER A 81 -13.09 -11.02 -3.28
CA SER A 81 -12.10 -10.12 -2.68
C SER A 81 -12.47 -9.80 -1.24
N ALA A 82 -11.49 -9.74 -0.35
CA ALA A 82 -11.63 -9.23 1.01
C ALA A 82 -11.05 -7.81 1.19
N GLY A 83 -10.80 -7.06 0.10
CA GLY A 83 -10.12 -5.76 0.13
C GLY A 83 -10.82 -4.70 -0.71
N ASN A 84 -10.02 -3.81 -1.29
CA ASN A 84 -10.46 -2.64 -2.05
C ASN A 84 -11.38 -2.95 -3.23
N HIS A 85 -11.14 -4.09 -3.92
CA HIS A 85 -11.98 -4.49 -5.04
C HIS A 85 -13.41 -4.82 -4.60
N ALA A 86 -13.58 -5.50 -3.47
CA ALA A 86 -14.87 -5.80 -2.89
C ALA A 86 -15.71 -4.52 -2.64
N GLN A 87 -15.11 -3.53 -2.00
CA GLN A 87 -15.76 -2.24 -1.72
C GLN A 87 -16.04 -1.46 -3.01
N GLY A 88 -15.10 -1.49 -3.97
CA GLY A 88 -15.28 -0.86 -5.29
C GLY A 88 -16.48 -1.44 -6.04
N VAL A 89 -16.61 -2.77 -6.09
CA VAL A 89 -17.75 -3.48 -6.72
C VAL A 89 -19.05 -3.20 -5.98
N ALA A 90 -19.05 -3.31 -4.65
CA ALA A 90 -20.23 -3.04 -3.82
C ALA A 90 -20.78 -1.62 -4.07
N ARG A 91 -19.91 -0.61 -4.04
CA ARG A 91 -20.30 0.78 -4.28
C ARG A 91 -20.78 1.02 -5.70
N ALA A 92 -20.06 0.53 -6.69
CA ALA A 92 -20.41 0.72 -8.09
C ALA A 92 -21.76 0.05 -8.42
N ALA A 93 -22.00 -1.15 -7.92
CA ALA A 93 -23.28 -1.86 -8.08
C ALA A 93 -24.43 -1.13 -7.36
N SER A 94 -24.22 -0.64 -6.16
CA SER A 94 -25.20 0.15 -5.40
C SER A 94 -25.60 1.42 -6.18
N LEU A 95 -24.64 2.15 -6.77
CA LEU A 95 -24.91 3.33 -7.59
C LEU A 95 -25.72 2.99 -8.87
N ALA A 96 -25.50 1.79 -9.41
CA ALA A 96 -26.18 1.30 -10.61
C ALA A 96 -27.53 0.61 -10.34
N GLY A 97 -27.94 0.49 -9.06
CA GLY A 97 -29.14 -0.25 -8.67
C GLY A 97 -29.07 -1.74 -9.00
N LEU A 98 -27.85 -2.33 -8.93
CA LEU A 98 -27.62 -3.76 -9.17
C LEU A 98 -27.37 -4.52 -7.86
N ARG A 99 -27.82 -5.78 -7.81
CA ARG A 99 -27.40 -6.71 -6.77
C ARG A 99 -25.90 -6.94 -6.86
N ALA A 100 -25.20 -6.86 -5.70
CA ALA A 100 -23.80 -7.18 -5.59
C ALA A 100 -23.59 -8.33 -4.61
N VAL A 101 -22.84 -9.34 -5.03
CA VAL A 101 -22.38 -10.44 -4.18
C VAL A 101 -20.87 -10.36 -4.06
N VAL A 102 -20.35 -10.42 -2.83
CA VAL A 102 -18.92 -10.44 -2.57
C VAL A 102 -18.59 -11.71 -1.81
N VAL A 103 -17.75 -12.55 -2.40
CA VAL A 103 -17.28 -13.79 -1.76
C VAL A 103 -15.91 -13.48 -1.12
N MET A 104 -15.80 -13.79 0.17
CA MET A 104 -14.58 -13.61 0.97
C MET A 104 -14.19 -14.92 1.64
N PRO A 105 -12.89 -15.15 1.91
CA PRO A 105 -12.48 -16.24 2.80
C PRO A 105 -13.12 -16.11 4.18
N GLY A 106 -13.38 -17.24 4.85
CA GLY A 106 -13.94 -17.27 6.21
C GLY A 106 -13.08 -16.53 7.25
N THR A 107 -11.79 -16.34 6.96
CA THR A 107 -10.83 -15.61 7.80
C THR A 107 -10.81 -14.09 7.55
N ALA A 108 -11.68 -13.56 6.68
CA ALA A 108 -11.71 -12.13 6.35
C ALA A 108 -12.00 -11.26 7.59
N PRO A 109 -11.28 -10.14 7.78
CA PRO A 109 -11.52 -9.25 8.92
C PRO A 109 -12.95 -8.71 8.96
N LEU A 110 -13.54 -8.67 10.17
CA LEU A 110 -14.90 -8.22 10.37
C LEU A 110 -15.15 -6.80 9.85
N THR A 111 -14.17 -5.92 9.99
CA THR A 111 -14.22 -4.54 9.48
C THR A 111 -14.43 -4.48 7.97
N LYS A 112 -13.76 -5.36 7.21
CA LYS A 112 -13.88 -5.46 5.75
C LYS A 112 -15.24 -6.03 5.32
N ILE A 113 -15.76 -7.02 6.07
CA ILE A 113 -17.11 -7.59 5.87
C ILE A 113 -18.17 -6.50 6.08
N GLN A 114 -18.08 -5.78 7.21
CA GLN A 114 -19.02 -4.70 7.55
C GLN A 114 -18.98 -3.56 6.53
N ALA A 115 -17.80 -3.17 6.06
CA ALA A 115 -17.66 -2.14 5.04
C ALA A 115 -18.40 -2.50 3.74
N CYS A 116 -18.29 -3.76 3.27
CA CYS A 116 -19.00 -4.19 2.07
C CYS A 116 -20.52 -4.25 2.28
N ARG A 117 -20.98 -4.74 3.45
CA ARG A 117 -22.42 -4.75 3.79
C ARG A 117 -22.99 -3.34 3.88
N ALA A 118 -22.26 -2.38 4.47
CA ALA A 118 -22.67 -0.99 4.55
C ALA A 118 -22.81 -0.32 3.17
N LEU A 119 -22.11 -0.84 2.15
CA LEU A 119 -22.23 -0.42 0.76
C LEU A 119 -23.33 -1.18 -0.01
N GLY A 120 -24.10 -2.03 0.67
CA GLY A 120 -25.27 -2.74 0.11
C GLY A 120 -24.94 -4.08 -0.53
N ALA A 121 -23.73 -4.63 -0.36
CA ALA A 121 -23.39 -5.94 -0.91
C ALA A 121 -23.82 -7.09 0.00
N GLU A 122 -24.29 -8.18 -0.62
CA GLU A 122 -24.38 -9.50 0.01
C GLU A 122 -22.96 -10.07 0.18
N VAL A 123 -22.56 -10.38 1.43
CA VAL A 123 -21.24 -10.96 1.71
C VAL A 123 -21.40 -12.43 2.05
N VAL A 124 -20.74 -13.27 1.26
CA VAL A 124 -20.65 -14.72 1.41
C VAL A 124 -19.26 -15.05 1.91
N LEU A 125 -19.19 -15.82 3.00
CA LEU A 125 -17.92 -16.31 3.54
C LEU A 125 -17.76 -17.76 3.11
N GLU A 126 -16.73 -18.04 2.30
CA GLU A 126 -16.51 -19.38 1.75
C GLU A 126 -15.03 -19.65 1.54
N GLY A 127 -14.59 -20.84 1.99
CA GLY A 127 -13.21 -21.29 1.92
C GLY A 127 -12.26 -20.57 2.88
N ASP A 128 -11.01 -21.04 2.89
CA ASP A 128 -9.95 -20.51 3.75
C ASP A 128 -9.00 -19.55 2.99
N THR A 129 -9.04 -19.60 1.65
CA THR A 129 -8.17 -18.81 0.78
C THR A 129 -8.97 -17.98 -0.22
N LEU A 130 -8.30 -16.94 -0.76
CA LEU A 130 -8.90 -16.10 -1.80
C LEU A 130 -9.16 -16.90 -3.10
N GLU A 131 -8.34 -17.88 -3.39
CA GLU A 131 -8.51 -18.77 -4.55
C GLU A 131 -9.82 -19.59 -4.41
N GLN A 132 -10.08 -20.18 -3.24
CA GLN A 132 -11.33 -20.92 -2.98
C GLN A 132 -12.55 -19.98 -3.04
N ALA A 133 -12.46 -18.79 -2.46
CA ALA A 133 -13.52 -17.78 -2.57
C ALA A 133 -13.77 -17.37 -4.04
N ALA A 134 -12.72 -17.31 -4.88
CA ALA A 134 -12.85 -17.01 -6.30
C ALA A 134 -13.52 -18.16 -7.08
N ASP A 135 -13.24 -19.41 -6.74
CA ASP A 135 -13.90 -20.56 -7.36
C ASP A 135 -15.39 -20.60 -7.02
N GLU A 136 -15.75 -20.34 -5.77
CA GLU A 136 -17.15 -20.20 -5.37
C GLU A 136 -17.84 -19.04 -6.07
N ALA A 137 -17.18 -17.89 -6.18
CA ALA A 137 -17.72 -16.74 -6.90
C ALA A 137 -17.99 -17.07 -8.38
N ARG A 138 -17.12 -17.81 -9.06
CA ARG A 138 -17.33 -18.26 -10.44
C ARG A 138 -18.48 -19.25 -10.55
N ARG A 139 -18.60 -20.21 -9.61
CA ARG A 139 -19.70 -21.17 -9.55
C ARG A 139 -21.06 -20.45 -9.41
N ARG A 140 -21.14 -19.48 -8.49
CA ARG A 140 -22.36 -18.67 -8.31
C ARG A 140 -22.65 -17.77 -9.49
N ALA A 141 -21.61 -17.18 -10.12
CA ALA A 141 -21.78 -16.36 -11.31
C ALA A 141 -22.58 -17.10 -12.38
N THR A 142 -22.25 -18.37 -12.63
CA THR A 142 -22.96 -19.22 -13.59
C THR A 142 -24.36 -19.61 -13.09
N ALA A 143 -24.49 -20.06 -11.83
CA ALA A 143 -25.74 -20.58 -11.27
C ALA A 143 -26.81 -19.49 -11.09
N GLU A 144 -26.42 -18.25 -10.78
CA GLU A 144 -27.32 -17.14 -10.46
C GLU A 144 -27.36 -16.07 -11.57
N HIS A 145 -26.74 -16.33 -12.73
CA HIS A 145 -26.65 -15.38 -13.84
C HIS A 145 -26.07 -14.03 -13.44
N LEU A 146 -24.99 -14.07 -12.63
CA LEU A 146 -24.26 -12.89 -12.19
C LEU A 146 -23.02 -12.65 -13.07
N ALA A 147 -22.70 -11.40 -13.33
CA ALA A 147 -21.45 -11.05 -14.02
C ALA A 147 -20.27 -11.07 -13.01
N PHE A 148 -19.26 -11.92 -13.28
CA PHE A 148 -18.05 -11.95 -12.48
C PHE A 148 -17.16 -10.75 -12.81
N LEU A 149 -16.87 -9.89 -11.82
CA LEU A 149 -15.97 -8.75 -11.96
C LEU A 149 -14.55 -9.12 -11.53
N HIS A 150 -13.67 -9.25 -12.54
CA HIS A 150 -12.26 -9.52 -12.28
C HIS A 150 -11.56 -8.30 -11.68
N PRO A 151 -10.72 -8.44 -10.63
CA PRO A 151 -10.13 -7.30 -9.92
C PRO A 151 -9.12 -6.46 -10.71
N TYR A 152 -8.61 -6.95 -11.86
CA TYR A 152 -7.60 -6.27 -12.68
C TYR A 152 -7.50 -6.75 -14.13
N ASP A 153 -7.76 -8.04 -14.47
CA ASP A 153 -7.51 -8.59 -15.81
C ASP A 153 -8.76 -8.57 -16.69
N ASP A 154 -9.24 -7.37 -16.97
CA ASP A 154 -10.40 -7.10 -17.81
C ASP A 154 -10.20 -5.76 -18.50
N TRP A 155 -10.44 -5.69 -19.84
CA TRP A 155 -10.22 -4.46 -20.63
C TRP A 155 -11.11 -3.30 -20.18
N ASP A 156 -12.35 -3.55 -19.74
CA ASP A 156 -13.22 -2.49 -19.22
C ASP A 156 -12.71 -1.99 -17.86
N VAL A 157 -12.19 -2.90 -17.01
CA VAL A 157 -11.56 -2.50 -15.74
C VAL A 157 -10.31 -1.67 -16.00
N ILE A 158 -9.42 -2.09 -16.90
CA ILE A 158 -8.21 -1.35 -17.29
C ILE A 158 -8.58 0.04 -17.83
N ALA A 159 -9.59 0.13 -18.72
CA ALA A 159 -10.05 1.40 -19.25
C ALA A 159 -10.58 2.35 -18.17
N GLY A 160 -11.30 1.83 -17.18
CA GLY A 160 -11.72 2.63 -16.02
C GLY A 160 -10.53 3.16 -15.21
N GLN A 161 -9.49 2.33 -14.99
CA GLN A 161 -8.26 2.75 -14.29
C GLN A 161 -7.46 3.81 -15.07
N ALA A 162 -7.53 3.79 -16.41
CA ALA A 162 -6.87 4.77 -17.26
C ALA A 162 -7.34 6.22 -16.98
N SER A 163 -8.55 6.39 -16.43
CA SER A 163 -9.04 7.71 -15.99
C SER A 163 -8.12 8.39 -14.98
N CYS A 164 -7.43 7.62 -14.13
CA CYS A 164 -6.41 8.15 -13.20
C CYS A 164 -5.23 8.74 -13.97
N GLY A 165 -4.71 8.05 -14.99
CA GLY A 165 -3.59 8.54 -15.80
C GLY A 165 -3.97 9.77 -16.65
N LEU A 166 -5.20 9.83 -17.15
CA LEU A 166 -5.70 11.02 -17.86
C LEU A 166 -5.73 12.24 -16.93
N GLU A 167 -6.23 12.08 -15.71
CA GLU A 167 -6.22 13.14 -14.69
C GLU A 167 -4.79 13.55 -14.32
N MET A 168 -3.87 12.58 -14.16
CA MET A 168 -2.46 12.86 -13.82
C MET A 168 -1.82 13.78 -14.86
N LEU A 169 -2.03 13.51 -16.15
CA LEU A 169 -1.45 14.31 -17.23
C LEU A 169 -2.09 15.71 -17.35
N GLU A 170 -3.40 15.82 -17.09
CA GLU A 170 -4.07 17.12 -17.06
C GLU A 170 -3.61 18.00 -15.90
N ASP A 171 -3.37 17.40 -14.72
CA ASP A 171 -2.94 18.13 -13.51
C ASP A 171 -1.43 18.45 -13.53
N ALA A 172 -0.62 17.68 -14.27
CA ALA A 172 0.81 17.88 -14.46
C ALA A 172 1.22 17.62 -15.92
N PRO A 173 0.93 18.52 -16.86
CA PRO A 173 1.23 18.32 -18.28
C PRO A 173 2.72 18.24 -18.60
N ASP A 174 3.56 18.68 -17.70
CA ASP A 174 5.02 18.65 -17.76
C ASP A 174 5.65 17.46 -17.01
N MET A 175 4.85 16.52 -16.51
CA MET A 175 5.37 15.33 -15.84
C MET A 175 6.28 14.51 -16.77
N THR A 176 7.35 13.94 -16.18
CA THR A 176 8.31 13.09 -16.89
C THR A 176 8.34 11.66 -16.36
N VAL A 177 7.87 11.45 -15.11
CA VAL A 177 7.93 10.15 -14.43
C VAL A 177 6.60 9.88 -13.73
N ALA A 178 6.04 8.69 -13.94
CA ALA A 178 4.90 8.15 -13.19
C ALA A 178 5.34 6.94 -12.37
N VAL A 179 5.12 6.96 -11.05
CA VAL A 179 5.43 5.85 -10.14
C VAL A 179 4.13 5.23 -9.65
N VAL A 180 3.93 3.94 -9.94
CA VAL A 180 2.63 3.27 -9.78
C VAL A 180 2.77 1.93 -9.05
N PRO A 181 1.97 1.65 -8.01
CA PRO A 181 1.92 0.35 -7.38
C PRO A 181 1.53 -0.76 -8.37
N LEU A 182 2.26 -1.89 -8.33
CA LEU A 182 2.10 -3.01 -9.23
C LEU A 182 1.78 -4.32 -8.48
N GLY A 183 0.50 -4.68 -8.46
CA GLY A 183 0.04 -6.02 -8.05
C GLY A 183 -0.34 -6.85 -9.27
N GLY A 184 -1.64 -7.02 -9.54
CA GLY A 184 -2.14 -7.72 -10.74
C GLY A 184 -1.98 -6.94 -12.05
N GLY A 185 -1.59 -5.67 -11.99
CA GLY A 185 -1.24 -4.85 -13.15
C GLY A 185 -2.33 -3.92 -13.68
N GLY A 186 -3.58 -4.03 -13.21
CA GLY A 186 -4.69 -3.26 -13.80
C GLY A 186 -4.56 -1.74 -13.68
N LEU A 187 -4.04 -1.22 -12.56
CA LEU A 187 -3.82 0.22 -12.38
C LEU A 187 -2.72 0.74 -13.31
N ILE A 188 -1.55 0.11 -13.24
CA ILE A 188 -0.40 0.55 -14.05
C ILE A 188 -0.67 0.38 -15.54
N ALA A 189 -1.39 -0.67 -15.95
CA ALA A 189 -1.78 -0.86 -17.34
C ALA A 189 -2.67 0.30 -17.83
N GLY A 190 -3.69 0.67 -17.06
CA GLY A 190 -4.56 1.81 -17.39
C GLY A 190 -3.79 3.13 -17.45
N ILE A 191 -2.96 3.42 -16.42
CA ILE A 191 -2.16 4.64 -16.36
C ILE A 191 -1.15 4.69 -17.51
N ALA A 192 -0.40 3.60 -17.76
CA ALA A 192 0.59 3.55 -18.82
C ALA A 192 -0.05 3.80 -20.20
N MET A 193 -1.22 3.18 -20.50
CA MET A 193 -1.94 3.46 -21.73
C MET A 193 -2.35 4.93 -21.83
N ALA A 194 -2.92 5.51 -20.78
CA ALA A 194 -3.36 6.90 -20.79
C ALA A 194 -2.20 7.90 -21.02
N LEU A 195 -1.05 7.62 -20.43
CA LEU A 195 0.13 8.47 -20.55
C LEU A 195 0.85 8.26 -21.89
N LYS A 196 1.22 7.02 -22.21
CA LYS A 196 2.05 6.70 -23.38
C LYS A 196 1.37 6.98 -24.72
N LEU A 197 0.04 6.89 -24.79
CA LEU A 197 -0.71 7.26 -25.98
C LEU A 197 -0.72 8.79 -26.27
N GLN A 198 -0.42 9.61 -25.25
CA GLN A 198 -0.35 11.07 -25.38
C GLN A 198 1.09 11.59 -25.32
N ARG A 199 1.90 11.03 -24.43
CA ARG A 199 3.27 11.42 -24.12
C ARG A 199 4.14 10.16 -24.00
N PRO A 200 4.62 9.60 -25.11
CA PRO A 200 5.45 8.37 -25.13
C PRO A 200 6.76 8.49 -24.35
N ASP A 201 7.23 9.72 -24.14
CA ASP A 201 8.46 10.08 -23.42
C ASP A 201 8.35 9.94 -21.89
N ILE A 202 7.15 9.92 -21.30
CA ILE A 202 6.98 9.78 -19.86
C ILE A 202 7.44 8.38 -19.41
N ARG A 203 8.34 8.31 -18.44
CA ARG A 203 8.75 7.04 -17.82
C ARG A 203 7.67 6.53 -16.88
N VAL A 204 7.22 5.31 -17.08
CA VAL A 204 6.25 4.63 -16.21
C VAL A 204 6.95 3.53 -15.43
N ILE A 205 6.97 3.66 -14.12
CA ILE A 205 7.70 2.77 -13.20
C ILE A 205 6.72 2.02 -12.32
N GLY A 206 6.78 0.68 -12.36
CA GLY A 206 6.00 -0.20 -11.50
C GLY A 206 6.74 -0.53 -10.20
N VAL A 207 6.03 -0.56 -9.08
CA VAL A 207 6.63 -0.93 -7.79
C VAL A 207 5.90 -2.12 -7.18
N GLN A 208 6.65 -3.17 -6.86
CA GLN A 208 6.21 -4.38 -6.17
C GLN A 208 6.87 -4.51 -4.79
N THR A 209 6.45 -5.48 -4.00
CA THR A 209 7.18 -5.86 -2.77
C THR A 209 8.25 -6.89 -3.09
N GLU A 210 9.34 -6.94 -2.32
CA GLU A 210 10.42 -7.92 -2.54
C GLU A 210 9.97 -9.37 -2.40
N THR A 211 9.01 -9.63 -1.51
CA THR A 211 8.51 -10.98 -1.23
C THR A 211 7.44 -11.46 -2.21
N VAL A 212 6.74 -10.53 -2.89
CA VAL A 212 5.67 -10.84 -3.85
C VAL A 212 5.88 -9.99 -5.10
N ALA A 213 6.80 -10.40 -5.95
CA ALA A 213 7.22 -9.67 -7.15
C ALA A 213 7.21 -10.55 -8.41
N PRO A 214 6.03 -11.02 -8.87
CA PRO A 214 5.98 -11.87 -10.06
C PRO A 214 6.53 -11.18 -11.33
N TYR A 215 6.55 -9.87 -11.39
CA TYR A 215 7.08 -9.09 -12.50
C TYR A 215 8.56 -8.67 -12.34
N ARG A 216 9.29 -9.13 -11.31
CA ARG A 216 10.66 -8.65 -11.00
C ARG A 216 11.58 -8.60 -12.21
N ASN A 217 11.65 -9.67 -12.99
CA ASN A 217 12.51 -9.80 -14.17
C ASN A 217 11.73 -9.71 -15.50
N PHE A 218 10.42 -9.49 -15.43
CA PHE A 218 9.53 -9.59 -16.58
C PHE A 218 9.92 -8.69 -17.76
N LEU A 219 10.38 -7.48 -17.52
CA LEU A 219 10.83 -6.56 -18.59
C LEU A 219 12.20 -6.96 -19.17
N ILE A 220 12.95 -7.82 -18.51
CA ILE A 220 14.29 -8.26 -18.93
C ILE A 220 14.19 -9.49 -19.84
N ASP A 221 13.45 -10.51 -19.41
CA ASP A 221 13.42 -11.83 -20.07
C ASP A 221 12.00 -12.30 -20.45
N GLY A 222 10.97 -11.51 -20.15
CA GLY A 222 9.57 -11.84 -20.45
C GLY A 222 8.95 -12.90 -19.52
N THR A 223 9.68 -13.35 -18.49
CA THR A 223 9.22 -14.40 -17.58
C THR A 223 8.58 -13.83 -16.32
N LEU A 224 7.58 -14.52 -15.78
CA LEU A 224 7.01 -14.22 -14.48
C LEU A 224 7.66 -15.09 -13.40
N GLU A 225 8.09 -14.48 -12.31
CA GLU A 225 8.61 -15.23 -11.17
C GLU A 225 7.49 -15.96 -10.42
N THR A 226 7.81 -17.18 -9.96
CA THR A 226 6.92 -17.92 -9.08
C THR A 226 6.97 -17.36 -7.67
N VAL A 227 5.84 -16.87 -7.17
CA VAL A 227 5.71 -16.39 -5.80
C VAL A 227 5.56 -17.58 -4.84
N PRO A 228 6.41 -17.72 -3.81
CA PRO A 228 6.33 -18.79 -2.84
C PRO A 228 4.95 -18.87 -2.16
N ALA A 229 4.50 -20.06 -1.81
CA ALA A 229 3.18 -20.27 -1.21
C ALA A 229 3.00 -19.50 0.13
N GLY A 230 4.06 -19.41 0.94
CA GLY A 230 4.08 -18.70 2.22
C GLY A 230 4.49 -17.22 2.15
N ALA A 231 4.69 -16.65 0.97
CA ALA A 231 5.11 -15.26 0.85
C ALA A 231 4.14 -14.31 1.55
N HIS A 232 4.68 -13.44 2.37
CA HIS A 232 3.93 -12.47 3.17
C HIS A 232 4.43 -11.05 2.89
N THR A 233 3.55 -10.08 2.94
CA THR A 233 3.86 -8.64 2.90
C THR A 233 2.74 -7.87 3.58
N ILE A 234 3.07 -6.71 4.14
CA ILE A 234 2.09 -5.76 4.68
C ILE A 234 1.32 -5.02 3.57
N ALA A 235 1.75 -5.14 2.32
CA ALA A 235 1.11 -4.55 1.15
C ALA A 235 0.05 -5.50 0.54
N ASP A 236 -0.96 -5.89 1.31
CA ASP A 236 -2.00 -6.85 0.94
C ASP A 236 -2.66 -6.56 -0.41
N GLY A 237 -2.90 -5.28 -0.74
CA GLY A 237 -3.58 -4.86 -1.97
C GLY A 237 -2.82 -5.18 -3.26
N ILE A 238 -1.51 -5.43 -3.18
CA ILE A 238 -0.67 -5.85 -4.32
C ILE A 238 -0.11 -7.28 -4.17
N LYS A 239 -0.55 -8.04 -3.17
CA LYS A 239 -0.17 -9.45 -2.96
C LYS A 239 -0.84 -10.35 -3.99
N VAL A 240 -0.38 -10.27 -5.23
CA VAL A 240 -0.90 -11.03 -6.37
C VAL A 240 0.12 -12.03 -6.86
N LYS A 241 -0.20 -13.33 -6.76
CA LYS A 241 0.70 -14.41 -7.18
C LYS A 241 0.63 -14.71 -8.69
N ARG A 242 -0.52 -14.46 -9.32
CA ARG A 242 -0.75 -14.73 -10.74
C ARG A 242 -1.25 -13.48 -11.44
N PRO A 243 -0.36 -12.73 -12.10
CA PRO A 243 -0.73 -11.59 -12.92
C PRO A 243 -1.67 -11.95 -14.07
N GLY A 244 -2.46 -10.96 -14.52
CA GLY A 244 -3.37 -11.14 -15.64
C GLY A 244 -2.68 -11.10 -16.99
N GLU A 245 -3.22 -11.82 -17.97
CA GLU A 245 -2.67 -11.91 -19.33
C GLU A 245 -2.74 -10.56 -20.06
N ARG A 246 -3.89 -9.86 -19.97
CA ARG A 246 -4.11 -8.55 -20.59
C ARG A 246 -3.14 -7.51 -20.02
N ASN A 247 -2.98 -7.52 -18.70
CA ASN A 247 -2.06 -6.61 -18.02
C ASN A 247 -0.61 -6.86 -18.42
N ARG A 248 -0.19 -8.12 -18.58
CA ARG A 248 1.15 -8.47 -19.07
C ARG A 248 1.45 -7.88 -20.44
N GLN A 249 0.47 -7.94 -21.37
CA GLN A 249 0.63 -7.36 -22.71
C GLN A 249 0.88 -5.85 -22.64
N VAL A 250 0.13 -5.13 -21.80
CA VAL A 250 0.31 -3.69 -21.63
C VAL A 250 1.62 -3.36 -20.93
N ILE A 251 1.96 -4.09 -19.86
CA ILE A 251 3.19 -3.86 -19.07
C ILE A 251 4.41 -4.10 -19.95
N ALA A 252 4.44 -5.17 -20.72
CA ALA A 252 5.53 -5.46 -21.65
C ALA A 252 5.74 -4.38 -22.72
N ALA A 253 4.66 -3.71 -23.13
CA ALA A 253 4.70 -2.72 -24.21
C ALA A 253 4.97 -1.28 -23.72
N LEU A 254 4.52 -0.92 -22.49
CA LEU A 254 4.39 0.47 -22.09
C LEU A 254 5.01 0.82 -20.73
N VAL A 255 5.45 -0.16 -19.94
CA VAL A 255 6.13 0.09 -18.66
C VAL A 255 7.64 0.06 -18.87
N ASP A 256 8.34 1.06 -18.37
CA ASP A 256 9.77 1.25 -18.64
C ASP A 256 10.65 0.56 -17.59
N GLU A 257 10.18 0.46 -16.35
CA GLU A 257 10.97 -0.06 -15.23
C GLU A 257 10.06 -0.72 -14.18
N ILE A 258 10.57 -1.75 -13.50
CA ILE A 258 9.92 -2.37 -12.35
C ILE A 258 10.95 -2.52 -11.23
N VAL A 259 10.62 -1.98 -10.06
CA VAL A 259 11.46 -2.05 -8.85
C VAL A 259 10.73 -2.73 -7.70
N THR A 260 11.48 -3.16 -6.69
CA THR A 260 10.91 -3.79 -5.49
C THR A 260 11.37 -3.10 -4.21
N VAL A 261 10.48 -3.11 -3.20
CA VAL A 261 10.74 -2.57 -1.85
C VAL A 261 10.39 -3.61 -0.80
N ASP A 262 11.06 -3.56 0.35
CA ASP A 262 10.75 -4.40 1.50
C ASP A 262 9.63 -3.81 2.37
N ASP A 263 9.13 -4.61 3.32
CA ASP A 263 8.05 -4.20 4.20
C ASP A 263 8.46 -3.10 5.20
N ASN A 264 9.74 -2.99 5.52
CA ASN A 264 10.27 -1.95 6.40
C ASN A 264 10.19 -0.57 5.73
N ALA A 265 10.62 -0.49 4.48
CA ALA A 265 10.47 0.72 3.66
C ALA A 265 9.00 1.14 3.48
N ILE A 266 8.10 0.15 3.35
CA ILE A 266 6.66 0.40 3.26
C ILE A 266 6.13 0.97 4.58
N ALA A 267 6.54 0.43 5.73
CA ALA A 267 6.15 0.94 7.04
C ALA A 267 6.62 2.38 7.26
N GLU A 268 7.86 2.70 6.91
CA GLU A 268 8.39 4.07 6.94
C GLU A 268 7.60 5.02 6.03
N ALA A 269 7.24 4.56 4.82
CA ALA A 269 6.46 5.37 3.89
C ALA A 269 5.03 5.64 4.38
N ILE A 270 4.39 4.71 5.10
CA ILE A 270 3.09 4.93 5.76
C ILE A 270 3.21 6.10 6.75
N VAL A 271 4.22 6.08 7.63
CA VAL A 271 4.44 7.12 8.63
C VAL A 271 4.75 8.47 7.97
N THR A 272 5.66 8.45 7.00
CA THR A 272 6.05 9.66 6.25
C THR A 272 4.87 10.29 5.54
N LEU A 273 4.00 9.48 4.90
CA LEU A 273 2.80 10.01 4.25
C LEU A 273 1.91 10.74 5.26
N VAL A 274 1.64 10.14 6.43
CA VAL A 274 0.83 10.76 7.49
C VAL A 274 1.48 12.06 7.96
N GLU A 275 2.77 12.07 8.26
CA GLU A 275 3.49 13.24 8.76
C GLU A 275 3.55 14.38 7.74
N ARG A 276 3.68 14.09 6.44
CA ARG A 276 3.88 15.09 5.39
C ARG A 276 2.58 15.54 4.71
N THR A 277 1.56 14.68 4.70
CA THR A 277 0.31 14.97 3.94
C THR A 277 -0.94 15.02 4.81
N ARG A 278 -0.90 14.56 6.06
CA ARG A 278 -2.07 14.40 6.94
C ARG A 278 -3.12 13.42 6.37
N THR A 279 -2.71 12.56 5.43
CA THR A 279 -3.57 11.50 4.87
C THR A 279 -3.00 10.12 5.18
N MET A 280 -3.84 9.09 5.14
CA MET A 280 -3.43 7.70 5.36
C MET A 280 -3.32 6.94 4.04
N GLY A 281 -2.22 6.18 3.88
CA GLY A 281 -2.04 5.19 2.83
C GLY A 281 -1.94 3.79 3.41
N GLU A 282 -2.53 2.81 2.74
CA GLU A 282 -2.29 1.40 3.05
C GLU A 282 -0.93 0.94 2.50
N GLY A 283 -0.39 -0.18 2.98
CA GLY A 283 0.90 -0.69 2.53
C GLY A 283 1.03 -0.77 1.01
N ALA A 284 0.01 -1.31 0.34
CA ALA A 284 -0.04 -1.37 -1.12
C ALA A 284 -0.11 0.01 -1.81
N GLY A 285 -0.70 0.99 -1.11
CA GLY A 285 -0.87 2.35 -1.63
C GLY A 285 0.42 3.16 -1.64
N VAL A 286 1.35 2.90 -0.74
CA VAL A 286 2.55 3.72 -0.51
C VAL A 286 3.84 3.12 -1.05
N VAL A 287 3.81 1.94 -1.70
CA VAL A 287 5.04 1.29 -2.21
C VAL A 287 5.83 2.18 -3.17
N GLY A 288 5.15 3.01 -3.97
CA GLY A 288 5.80 3.97 -4.86
C GLY A 288 6.57 5.04 -4.09
N LEU A 289 6.01 5.58 -3.02
CA LEU A 289 6.67 6.51 -2.13
C LEU A 289 7.85 5.84 -1.41
N ALA A 290 7.69 4.60 -0.95
CA ALA A 290 8.76 3.81 -0.34
C ALA A 290 9.95 3.66 -1.30
N ALA A 291 9.71 3.32 -2.56
CA ALA A 291 10.76 3.17 -3.57
C ALA A 291 11.52 4.48 -3.86
N LEU A 292 10.81 5.59 -3.89
CA LEU A 292 11.41 6.92 -4.05
C LEU A 292 12.29 7.30 -2.84
N MET A 293 11.77 7.14 -1.63
CA MET A 293 12.49 7.47 -0.39
C MET A 293 13.75 6.63 -0.19
N GLN A 294 13.72 5.37 -0.60
CA GLN A 294 14.87 4.45 -0.52
C GLN A 294 15.86 4.59 -1.68
N GLY A 295 15.65 5.52 -2.62
CA GLY A 295 16.50 5.71 -3.79
C GLY A 295 16.53 4.52 -4.75
N LYS A 296 15.53 3.60 -4.67
CA LYS A 296 15.35 2.51 -5.64
C LYS A 296 14.96 3.04 -7.01
N ILE A 297 14.28 4.18 -7.06
CA ILE A 297 13.98 4.95 -8.26
C ILE A 297 14.87 6.19 -8.26
N ARG A 298 15.75 6.29 -9.25
CA ARG A 298 16.60 7.46 -9.41
C ARG A 298 15.91 8.51 -10.26
N LEU A 299 15.72 9.68 -9.68
CA LEU A 299 15.20 10.87 -10.35
C LEU A 299 16.35 11.82 -10.65
N ALA A 300 16.35 12.41 -11.85
CA ALA A 300 17.18 13.56 -12.14
C ALA A 300 16.54 14.82 -11.52
N PRO A 301 17.32 15.85 -11.15
CA PRO A 301 16.76 17.11 -10.62
C PRO A 301 15.77 17.81 -11.57
N THR A 302 15.83 17.49 -12.87
CA THR A 302 14.93 17.99 -13.91
C THR A 302 13.67 17.16 -14.06
N ASP A 303 13.61 15.96 -13.45
CA ASP A 303 12.41 15.13 -13.50
C ASP A 303 11.27 15.78 -12.72
N ARG A 304 10.05 15.54 -13.21
CA ARG A 304 8.79 15.91 -12.54
C ARG A 304 7.99 14.66 -12.33
N ALA A 305 8.08 14.14 -11.10
CA ALA A 305 7.51 12.84 -10.77
C ALA A 305 6.08 12.97 -10.23
N VAL A 306 5.20 12.06 -10.65
CA VAL A 306 3.89 11.84 -10.02
C VAL A 306 3.87 10.43 -9.44
N CYS A 307 3.70 10.33 -8.13
CA CYS A 307 3.58 9.06 -7.40
C CYS A 307 2.12 8.81 -7.02
N VAL A 308 1.58 7.64 -7.37
CA VAL A 308 0.20 7.28 -7.07
C VAL A 308 0.11 6.66 -5.68
N ILE A 309 -0.64 7.28 -4.78
CA ILE A 309 -1.06 6.69 -3.50
C ILE A 309 -2.38 5.96 -3.74
N SER A 310 -2.30 4.68 -4.05
CA SER A 310 -3.40 3.95 -4.71
C SER A 310 -4.57 3.56 -3.81
N GLY A 311 -4.38 3.58 -2.48
CA GLY A 311 -5.42 3.25 -1.50
C GLY A 311 -5.02 3.60 -0.07
N GLY A 312 -6.02 3.71 0.82
CA GLY A 312 -5.87 4.06 2.21
C GLY A 312 -6.68 3.17 3.19
N ASN A 313 -7.24 2.05 2.72
CA ASN A 313 -8.04 1.13 3.55
C ASN A 313 -7.13 0.22 4.42
N VAL A 314 -6.35 0.86 5.28
CA VAL A 314 -5.36 0.22 6.15
C VAL A 314 -6.00 -0.28 7.45
N ASP A 315 -5.46 -1.40 7.98
CA ASP A 315 -5.79 -1.86 9.32
C ASP A 315 -5.10 -0.97 10.38
N MET A 316 -5.87 -0.49 11.37
CA MET A 316 -5.33 0.37 12.45
C MET A 316 -4.25 -0.33 13.27
N THR A 317 -4.30 -1.65 13.42
CA THR A 317 -3.24 -2.41 14.08
C THR A 317 -1.93 -2.35 13.29
N LEU A 318 -2.02 -2.41 11.95
CA LEU A 318 -0.84 -2.25 11.08
C LEU A 318 -0.29 -0.82 11.17
N VAL A 319 -1.18 0.19 11.20
CA VAL A 319 -0.75 1.60 11.37
C VAL A 319 0.01 1.77 12.69
N GLY A 320 -0.50 1.23 13.80
CA GLY A 320 0.18 1.29 15.09
C GLY A 320 1.59 0.67 15.05
N ARG A 321 1.72 -0.52 14.47
CA ARG A 321 3.02 -1.19 14.28
C ARG A 321 3.97 -0.40 13.37
N SER A 322 3.44 0.18 12.29
CA SER A 322 4.23 1.00 11.38
C SER A 322 4.73 2.28 12.06
N ILE A 323 3.90 2.91 12.91
CA ILE A 323 4.31 4.08 13.70
C ILE A 323 5.44 3.70 14.65
N ASP A 324 5.30 2.64 15.44
CA ASP A 324 6.35 2.20 16.36
C ASP A 324 7.65 1.87 15.60
N TYR A 325 7.55 1.19 14.45
CA TYR A 325 8.71 0.91 13.60
C TYR A 325 9.34 2.20 13.04
N GLY A 326 8.55 3.12 12.49
CA GLY A 326 9.05 4.38 11.92
C GLY A 326 9.67 5.30 12.97
N LEU A 327 9.15 5.30 14.21
CA LEU A 327 9.77 6.01 15.33
C LEU A 327 11.10 5.36 15.74
N ALA A 328 11.19 4.03 15.74
CA ALA A 328 12.44 3.32 16.06
C ALA A 328 13.50 3.53 14.97
N SER A 329 13.14 3.40 13.69
CA SER A 329 14.05 3.57 12.54
C SER A 329 14.57 5.00 12.39
N SER A 330 13.83 6.00 12.89
CA SER A 330 14.25 7.40 12.92
C SER A 330 14.96 7.83 14.21
N GLY A 331 15.22 6.88 15.13
CA GLY A 331 15.85 7.18 16.43
C GLY A 331 14.94 7.90 17.43
N ARG A 332 13.63 7.96 17.16
CA ARG A 332 12.64 8.64 18.03
C ARG A 332 12.01 7.71 19.06
N LEU A 333 12.21 6.42 18.95
CA LEU A 333 11.85 5.40 19.94
C LEU A 333 13.07 4.56 20.28
N MET A 334 13.30 4.35 21.57
CA MET A 334 14.39 3.55 22.10
C MET A 334 13.88 2.55 23.12
N SER A 335 14.42 1.34 23.13
CA SER A 335 14.19 0.36 24.20
C SER A 335 15.54 -0.10 24.76
N VAL A 336 15.79 0.17 26.03
CA VAL A 336 17.07 -0.14 26.68
C VAL A 336 16.86 -1.11 27.82
N ALA A 337 17.62 -2.20 27.81
CA ALA A 337 17.75 -3.08 28.96
C ALA A 337 18.96 -2.64 29.80
N VAL A 338 18.73 -2.32 31.05
CA VAL A 338 19.78 -1.91 32.01
C VAL A 338 19.89 -2.93 33.12
N THR A 339 21.06 -3.55 33.26
CA THR A 339 21.35 -4.48 34.36
C THR A 339 22.00 -3.72 35.51
N THR A 340 21.43 -3.85 36.70
CA THR A 340 21.91 -3.18 37.93
C THR A 340 21.75 -4.07 39.17
N SER A 341 22.30 -3.66 40.32
CA SER A 341 22.09 -4.36 41.59
C SER A 341 20.60 -4.32 42.00
N ASP A 342 20.09 -5.43 42.55
CA ASP A 342 18.74 -5.48 43.12
C ASP A 342 18.70 -4.83 44.50
N ALA A 343 18.82 -3.50 44.52
CA ALA A 343 18.86 -2.71 45.75
C ALA A 343 17.87 -1.53 45.68
N PRO A 344 17.29 -1.09 46.79
CA PRO A 344 16.41 0.09 46.84
C PRO A 344 17.10 1.32 46.27
N GLY A 345 16.35 2.08 45.45
CA GLY A 345 16.78 3.35 44.86
C GLY A 345 17.40 3.22 43.44
N GLN A 346 17.81 2.04 42.99
CA GLN A 346 18.46 1.88 41.67
C GLN A 346 17.55 2.34 40.52
N LEU A 347 16.29 1.93 40.51
CA LEU A 347 15.31 2.40 39.49
C LEU A 347 15.12 3.93 39.53
N LEU A 348 15.06 4.53 40.75
CA LEU A 348 14.92 5.97 40.91
C LEU A 348 16.11 6.71 40.26
N THR A 349 17.33 6.23 40.50
CA THR A 349 18.54 6.81 39.89
C THR A 349 18.47 6.79 38.35
N MET A 350 18.06 5.69 37.75
CA MET A 350 17.88 5.60 36.27
C MET A 350 16.86 6.59 35.79
N ILE A 351 15.66 6.65 36.41
CA ILE A 351 14.58 7.56 36.00
C ILE A 351 15.02 9.02 36.12
N GLN A 352 15.75 9.38 37.18
CA GLN A 352 16.28 10.74 37.33
C GLN A 352 17.25 11.12 36.19
N ARG A 353 18.08 10.20 35.72
CA ARG A 353 18.99 10.41 34.60
C ARG A 353 18.24 10.62 33.29
N VAL A 354 17.28 9.74 32.99
CA VAL A 354 16.40 9.86 31.83
C VAL A 354 15.67 11.22 31.83
N ALA A 355 15.13 11.62 33.01
CA ALA A 355 14.45 12.90 33.16
C ALA A 355 15.38 14.11 32.98
N ALA A 356 16.64 14.02 33.47
CA ALA A 356 17.63 15.10 33.32
C ALA A 356 18.00 15.37 31.86
N LEU A 357 17.91 14.36 30.98
CA LEU A 357 18.09 14.49 29.54
C LEU A 357 16.80 14.91 28.79
N GLY A 358 15.68 15.14 29.50
CA GLY A 358 14.41 15.51 28.89
C GLY A 358 13.76 14.39 28.09
N ILE A 359 14.06 13.14 28.41
CA ILE A 359 13.52 11.95 27.74
C ILE A 359 12.23 11.51 28.42
N ASN A 360 11.18 11.28 27.64
CA ASN A 360 9.91 10.76 28.13
C ASN A 360 9.94 9.22 28.16
N ILE A 361 9.45 8.62 29.26
CA ILE A 361 9.38 7.16 29.42
C ILE A 361 7.96 6.70 29.06
N ARG A 362 7.85 5.80 28.07
CA ARG A 362 6.58 5.18 27.66
C ARG A 362 6.23 3.96 28.49
N HIS A 363 7.23 3.15 28.82
CA HIS A 363 7.03 1.90 29.56
C HIS A 363 8.26 1.56 30.38
N VAL A 364 8.03 0.96 31.58
CA VAL A 364 9.06 0.42 32.46
C VAL A 364 8.70 -1.01 32.79
N GLU A 365 9.61 -1.92 32.54
CA GLU A 365 9.51 -3.32 32.97
C GLU A 365 10.66 -3.65 33.89
N HIS A 366 10.39 -4.23 35.07
CA HIS A 366 11.37 -4.59 36.06
C HIS A 366 11.42 -6.10 36.20
N ARG A 367 12.48 -6.74 35.71
CA ARG A 367 12.67 -8.19 35.64
C ARG A 367 13.60 -8.69 36.70
N ARG A 368 13.16 -9.70 37.45
CA ARG A 368 13.94 -10.43 38.45
C ARG A 368 13.89 -11.92 38.15
N GLY A 369 15.02 -12.63 38.49
CA GLY A 369 15.05 -14.09 38.39
C GLY A 369 15.11 -14.67 36.99
N GLU A 370 15.42 -13.86 35.96
CA GLU A 370 15.67 -14.33 34.59
C GLU A 370 17.04 -15.05 34.54
N LEU A 371 17.14 -16.13 33.74
CA LEU A 371 18.38 -16.95 33.67
C LEU A 371 19.60 -16.18 33.17
N HIS A 372 19.41 -15.12 32.41
CA HIS A 372 20.48 -14.27 31.88
C HIS A 372 20.89 -13.13 32.83
N VAL A 373 20.15 -12.92 33.92
CA VAL A 373 20.45 -11.90 34.94
C VAL A 373 21.18 -12.56 36.13
N PRO A 374 22.39 -12.11 36.51
CA PRO A 374 23.12 -12.68 37.61
C PRO A 374 22.36 -12.59 38.94
N VAL A 375 22.59 -13.57 39.84
CA VAL A 375 21.98 -13.56 41.19
C VAL A 375 22.40 -12.29 41.94
N GLY A 376 21.42 -11.59 42.52
CA GLY A 376 21.62 -10.30 43.19
C GLY A 376 21.58 -9.09 42.26
N MET A 377 21.34 -9.31 40.97
CA MET A 377 21.12 -8.26 39.98
C MET A 377 19.66 -8.27 39.52
N THR A 378 19.25 -7.19 38.87
CA THR A 378 17.96 -7.04 38.23
C THR A 378 18.14 -6.38 36.89
N GLU A 379 17.22 -6.65 35.93
CA GLU A 379 17.16 -5.97 34.64
C GLU A 379 15.94 -5.05 34.59
N VAL A 380 16.17 -3.79 34.22
CA VAL A 380 15.10 -2.81 33.96
C VAL A 380 15.06 -2.52 32.49
N ILE A 381 13.93 -2.75 31.85
CA ILE A 381 13.70 -2.35 30.46
C ILE A 381 12.95 -1.03 30.47
N LEU A 382 13.53 -0.03 29.81
CA LEU A 382 12.96 1.31 29.62
C LEU A 382 12.64 1.51 28.14
N GLN A 383 11.36 1.70 27.79
CA GLN A 383 10.96 2.20 26.48
C GLN A 383 10.76 3.71 26.57
N MET A 384 11.43 4.46 25.69
CA MET A 384 11.59 5.90 25.80
C MET A 384 11.43 6.59 24.46
N GLU A 385 10.89 7.83 24.51
CA GLU A 385 10.84 8.73 23.36
C GLU A 385 12.09 9.61 23.35
N THR A 386 12.87 9.49 22.27
CA THR A 386 14.09 10.27 22.04
C THR A 386 13.91 11.22 20.86
N ARG A 387 14.76 12.22 20.69
CA ARG A 387 14.70 13.15 19.55
C ARG A 387 15.23 12.52 18.28
N ASP A 388 16.35 11.80 18.40
CA ASP A 388 17.11 11.22 17.32
C ASP A 388 18.15 10.21 17.88
N PHE A 389 18.98 9.65 17.00
CA PHE A 389 20.05 8.72 17.40
C PHE A 389 21.15 9.39 18.23
N ASP A 390 21.39 10.71 18.07
CA ASP A 390 22.37 11.42 18.90
C ASP A 390 21.92 11.49 20.34
N HIS A 391 20.64 11.77 20.57
CA HIS A 391 20.03 11.76 21.90
C HIS A 391 20.05 10.37 22.54
N GLN A 392 19.89 9.29 21.73
CA GLN A 392 20.06 7.91 22.23
C GLN A 392 21.50 7.63 22.65
N ARG A 393 22.50 8.10 21.88
CA ARG A 393 23.91 7.96 22.22
C ARG A 393 24.29 8.72 23.50
N GLU A 394 23.74 9.91 23.68
CA GLU A 394 23.91 10.71 24.89
C GLU A 394 23.44 9.95 26.14
N LEU A 395 22.25 9.35 26.11
CA LEU A 395 21.71 8.55 27.21
C LEU A 395 22.58 7.32 27.51
N LEU A 396 23.00 6.58 26.49
CA LEU A 396 23.84 5.40 26.66
C LEU A 396 25.20 5.76 27.25
N ALA A 397 25.80 6.88 26.84
CA ALA A 397 27.04 7.40 27.39
C ALA A 397 26.87 7.80 28.88
N ASP A 398 25.75 8.45 29.22
CA ASP A 398 25.45 8.80 30.62
C ASP A 398 25.31 7.54 31.49
N PHE A 399 24.53 6.55 31.06
CA PHE A 399 24.41 5.27 31.80
C PHE A 399 25.76 4.57 31.96
N THR A 400 26.58 4.52 30.93
CA THR A 400 27.93 3.94 30.99
C THR A 400 28.83 4.68 32.00
N SER A 401 28.76 6.03 32.03
CA SER A 401 29.53 6.83 32.99
C SER A 401 29.19 6.56 34.44
N GLN A 402 27.99 6.04 34.70
CA GLN A 402 27.52 5.63 36.03
C GLN A 402 27.79 4.15 36.34
N GLY A 403 28.49 3.44 35.46
CA GLY A 403 28.76 2.01 35.61
C GLY A 403 27.55 1.12 35.37
N LEU A 404 26.48 1.64 34.73
CA LEU A 404 25.31 0.87 34.34
C LEU A 404 25.58 0.11 33.04
N ILE A 405 25.24 -1.17 32.99
CA ILE A 405 25.34 -1.98 31.78
C ILE A 405 24.02 -1.81 31.00
N ALA A 406 24.06 -0.97 29.99
CA ALA A 406 22.90 -0.66 29.17
C ALA A 406 23.05 -1.25 27.78
N ARG A 407 21.97 -1.89 27.25
CA ARG A 407 21.91 -2.48 25.93
C ARG A 407 20.66 -1.98 25.19
N ASN A 408 20.83 -1.35 24.03
CA ASN A 408 19.70 -0.99 23.18
C ASN A 408 19.11 -2.26 22.55
N LEU A 409 17.80 -2.47 22.71
CA LEU A 409 17.09 -3.65 22.22
C LEU A 409 16.51 -3.46 20.82
N LEU A 410 16.46 -2.22 20.30
CA LEU A 410 15.94 -1.90 18.97
C LEU A 410 17.03 -1.66 17.93
N GLN A 411 18.31 -1.65 18.35
CA GLN A 411 19.46 -1.62 17.43
C GLN A 411 20.05 -3.02 17.31
N LEU A 412 20.15 -3.53 16.07
CA LEU A 412 20.84 -4.78 15.71
C LEU A 412 22.36 -4.58 15.69
#